data_5a4fdb48e80582c022e978ff8542ce44
#
_entry.id   5a4fdb48e80582c022e978ff8542ce44
#
_cell.length_a   1.000
_cell.length_b   1.000
_cell.length_c   1.000
_cell.angle_alpha   90.00
_cell.angle_beta   90.00
_cell.angle_gamma   90.00
#
_symmetry.space_group_name_H-M   'P 1'
#
loop_
_entity.id
_entity.type
_entity.pdbx_description
1 polymer ?
#
loop_
_entity_poly.entity_id
_entity_poly.type
_entity_poly.pdbx_seq_one_letter_code
_entity_poly.pdbx_strand_id
1 'polypeptide(L)'
;VFEDNYARQEKTFLSLIDAYAGKRKDHGVREMVAKIYRMSLSSPWPQAWMKKLTEPYQVERAQELVQTEMLEDIAEHARLLLCDMCTQMTQALQLCNEPDGPQAYAKTLEADLTQLQQAENLQGYLQVQTFLNGLVFGKLSPIRKFSGDVKKKETVMEIRSDVKKEVETLQKKYFAMDLETLLLQQKRLCPFLEDLVRLALEYTQAMETAKRKKRIVDFADIEHFALRILVDEKTKQPRHTAEEFRRHFA
;
A
#
# COMPACT_ATOMS: atom_id res chain seq x y z
N VAL A 1 -16.94 24.22 -5.20
CA VAL A 1 -17.06 22.94 -4.40
C VAL A 1 -16.82 23.23 -2.92
N PHE A 2 -15.61 23.63 -2.49
CA PHE A 2 -15.31 23.84 -1.07
C PHE A 2 -16.14 24.95 -0.45
N GLU A 3 -16.25 26.10 -1.11
CA GLU A 3 -17.08 27.23 -0.65
C GLU A 3 -18.54 26.83 -0.48
N ASP A 4 -19.08 26.02 -1.40
CA ASP A 4 -20.44 25.52 -1.34
C ASP A 4 -20.66 24.56 -0.15
N ASN A 5 -19.68 23.67 0.12
CA ASN A 5 -19.72 22.77 1.26
C ASN A 5 -19.60 23.51 2.60
N TYR A 6 -18.78 24.57 2.68
CA TYR A 6 -18.75 25.48 3.83
C TYR A 6 -20.08 26.22 4.03
N ALA A 7 -20.66 26.73 2.94
CA ALA A 7 -21.94 27.44 3.01
C ALA A 7 -23.09 26.54 3.48
N ARG A 8 -23.08 25.26 3.11
CA ARG A 8 -24.06 24.26 3.54
C ARG A 8 -23.82 23.72 4.95
N GLN A 9 -22.68 24.03 5.58
CA GLN A 9 -22.26 23.51 6.89
C GLN A 9 -22.34 21.98 6.96
N GLU A 10 -21.88 21.29 5.91
CA GLU A 10 -21.92 19.84 5.82
C GLU A 10 -21.05 19.23 6.92
N LYS A 11 -21.66 18.44 7.82
CA LYS A 11 -20.99 17.93 9.03
C LYS A 11 -19.79 17.02 8.71
N THR A 12 -19.95 16.11 7.75
CA THR A 12 -18.88 15.18 7.35
C THR A 12 -17.71 15.93 6.73
N PHE A 13 -17.99 16.91 5.86
CA PHE A 13 -16.99 17.79 5.28
C PHE A 13 -16.22 18.58 6.36
N LEU A 14 -16.93 19.19 7.31
CA LEU A 14 -16.28 19.93 8.40
C LEU A 14 -15.42 19.02 9.26
N SER A 15 -15.89 17.81 9.58
CA SER A 15 -15.11 16.81 10.31
C SER A 15 -13.86 16.35 9.53
N LEU A 16 -13.95 16.19 8.20
CA LEU A 16 -12.83 15.88 7.34
C LEU A 16 -11.80 17.03 7.36
N ILE A 17 -12.26 18.28 7.23
CA ILE A 17 -11.39 19.46 7.33
C ILE A 17 -10.71 19.51 8.68
N ASP A 18 -11.43 19.36 9.77
CA ASP A 18 -10.88 19.39 11.14
C ASP A 18 -9.84 18.29 11.39
N ALA A 19 -10.09 17.09 10.87
CA ALA A 19 -9.17 15.96 11.01
C ALA A 19 -7.85 16.15 10.24
N TYR A 20 -7.90 16.83 9.09
CA TYR A 20 -6.76 17.00 8.20
C TYR A 20 -6.32 18.47 8.04
N ALA A 21 -6.93 19.37 8.81
CA ALA A 21 -6.56 20.79 8.78
C ALA A 21 -5.19 21.01 9.41
N GLY A 22 -4.22 21.29 8.57
CA GLY A 22 -2.93 21.80 9.00
C GLY A 22 -3.00 23.32 9.27
N LYS A 23 -1.84 23.98 9.40
CA LYS A 23 -1.72 25.44 9.59
C LYS A 23 -2.44 26.29 8.53
N ARG A 24 -2.79 25.73 7.38
CA ARG A 24 -3.51 26.36 6.24
C ARG A 24 -4.91 25.80 6.04
N LYS A 25 -5.61 25.51 7.12
CA LYS A 25 -7.01 25.01 7.11
C LYS A 25 -7.24 23.87 6.10
N ASP A 26 -7.96 24.10 5.01
CA ASP A 26 -8.44 23.08 4.07
C ASP A 26 -7.44 22.72 2.94
N HIS A 27 -6.24 23.30 2.91
CA HIS A 27 -5.27 23.10 1.82
C HIS A 27 -4.92 21.61 1.60
N GLY A 28 -4.69 20.86 2.68
CA GLY A 28 -4.38 19.42 2.59
C GLY A 28 -5.50 18.60 1.94
N VAL A 29 -6.75 18.90 2.30
CA VAL A 29 -7.92 18.21 1.71
C VAL A 29 -8.09 18.62 0.25
N ARG A 30 -7.88 19.91 -0.10
CA ARG A 30 -7.89 20.38 -1.51
C ARG A 30 -6.85 19.64 -2.36
N GLU A 31 -5.65 19.47 -1.82
CA GLU A 31 -4.57 18.74 -2.52
C GLU A 31 -4.93 17.25 -2.71
N MET A 32 -5.51 16.60 -1.69
CA MET A 32 -5.97 15.21 -1.79
C MET A 32 -7.06 15.06 -2.87
N VAL A 33 -8.07 15.93 -2.87
CA VAL A 33 -9.12 15.94 -3.89
C VAL A 33 -8.54 16.14 -5.30
N ALA A 34 -7.65 17.11 -5.47
CA ALA A 34 -7.00 17.35 -6.75
C ALA A 34 -6.09 16.18 -7.19
N LYS A 35 -5.46 15.48 -6.24
CA LYS A 35 -4.66 14.29 -6.53
C LYS A 35 -5.54 13.13 -6.98
N ILE A 36 -6.65 12.85 -6.28
CA ILE A 36 -7.60 11.81 -6.67
C ILE A 36 -8.14 12.10 -8.07
N TYR A 37 -8.54 13.33 -8.37
CA TYR A 37 -8.96 13.74 -9.69
C TYR A 37 -7.89 13.44 -10.76
N ARG A 38 -6.64 13.88 -10.55
CA ARG A 38 -5.55 13.63 -11.51
C ARG A 38 -5.28 12.14 -11.71
N MET A 39 -5.28 11.35 -10.63
CA MET A 39 -5.09 9.90 -10.71
C MET A 39 -6.24 9.21 -11.46
N SER A 40 -7.46 9.68 -11.28
CA SER A 40 -8.63 9.09 -11.96
C SER A 40 -8.58 9.26 -13.48
N LEU A 41 -7.93 10.31 -13.97
CA LEU A 41 -7.79 10.55 -15.41
C LEU A 41 -6.95 9.46 -16.12
N SER A 42 -6.14 8.70 -15.39
CA SER A 42 -5.43 7.52 -15.92
C SER A 42 -6.35 6.31 -16.10
N SER A 43 -7.55 6.33 -15.52
CA SER A 43 -8.53 5.25 -15.65
C SER A 43 -9.41 5.48 -16.87
N PRO A 44 -9.72 4.44 -17.66
CA PRO A 44 -10.72 4.53 -18.72
C PRO A 44 -12.10 5.01 -18.24
N TRP A 45 -12.40 4.79 -16.96
CA TRP A 45 -13.67 5.11 -16.32
C TRP A 45 -13.44 5.88 -15.01
N PRO A 46 -13.07 7.18 -15.05
CA PRO A 46 -12.65 7.97 -13.88
C PRO A 46 -13.63 7.93 -12.71
N GLN A 47 -14.91 8.15 -12.98
CA GLN A 47 -15.93 8.18 -11.92
C GLN A 47 -16.15 6.81 -11.28
N ALA A 48 -16.14 5.73 -12.06
CA ALA A 48 -16.25 4.37 -11.56
C ALA A 48 -15.02 3.98 -10.73
N TRP A 49 -13.83 4.39 -11.17
CA TRP A 49 -12.60 4.19 -10.42
C TRP A 49 -12.63 4.90 -9.07
N MET A 50 -13.06 6.16 -9.02
CA MET A 50 -13.18 6.90 -7.74
C MET A 50 -14.14 6.21 -6.77
N LYS A 51 -15.30 5.73 -7.24
CA LYS A 51 -16.28 5.02 -6.41
C LYS A 51 -15.72 3.73 -5.81
N LYS A 52 -14.86 3.02 -6.54
CA LYS A 52 -14.19 1.81 -6.04
C LYS A 52 -13.19 2.05 -4.93
N LEU A 53 -12.68 3.28 -4.76
CA LEU A 53 -11.70 3.58 -3.71
C LEU A 53 -12.21 3.30 -2.29
N THR A 54 -13.53 3.32 -2.08
CA THR A 54 -14.13 3.07 -0.77
C THR A 54 -14.56 1.62 -0.56
N GLU A 55 -14.69 0.82 -1.63
CA GLU A 55 -15.14 -0.58 -1.55
C GLU A 55 -14.35 -1.44 -0.55
N PRO A 56 -12.99 -1.39 -0.50
CA PRO A 56 -12.21 -2.17 0.44
C PRO A 56 -12.48 -1.83 1.92
N TYR A 57 -13.08 -0.66 2.17
CA TYR A 57 -13.38 -0.16 3.51
C TYR A 57 -14.82 -0.40 3.96
N GLN A 58 -15.66 -0.98 3.09
CA GLN A 58 -17.07 -1.28 3.36
C GLN A 58 -17.24 -2.73 3.87
N VAL A 59 -16.41 -3.12 4.83
CA VAL A 59 -16.42 -4.45 5.45
C VAL A 59 -17.15 -4.38 6.78
N GLU A 60 -18.06 -5.33 7.04
CA GLU A 60 -18.87 -5.34 8.25
C GLU A 60 -18.27 -6.21 9.35
N ARG A 61 -17.61 -7.31 9.00
CA ARG A 61 -17.08 -8.31 9.93
C ARG A 61 -15.57 -8.44 9.80
N ALA A 62 -14.91 -8.62 10.95
CA ALA A 62 -13.46 -8.73 11.01
C ALA A 62 -12.87 -9.87 10.15
N GLN A 63 -13.60 -11.00 10.04
CA GLN A 63 -13.18 -12.12 9.22
C GLN A 63 -13.19 -11.82 7.71
N GLU A 64 -13.99 -10.86 7.27
CA GLU A 64 -14.05 -10.45 5.87
C GLU A 64 -12.83 -9.60 5.49
N LEU A 65 -12.18 -8.95 6.46
CA LEU A 65 -10.97 -8.16 6.22
C LEU A 65 -9.85 -8.98 5.59
N VAL A 66 -9.68 -10.23 6.03
CA VAL A 66 -8.60 -11.10 5.53
C VAL A 66 -8.78 -11.51 4.06
N GLN A 67 -9.97 -11.31 3.51
CA GLN A 67 -10.31 -11.58 2.10
C GLN A 67 -10.21 -10.30 1.24
N THR A 68 -9.87 -9.16 1.83
CA THR A 68 -9.69 -7.93 1.08
C THR A 68 -8.34 -7.93 0.38
N GLU A 69 -8.30 -7.45 -0.87
CA GLU A 69 -7.08 -7.25 -1.66
C GLU A 69 -6.02 -6.49 -0.86
N MET A 70 -6.43 -5.51 -0.04
CA MET A 70 -5.54 -4.72 0.80
C MET A 70 -4.74 -5.58 1.81
N LEU A 71 -5.38 -6.51 2.53
CA LEU A 71 -4.66 -7.37 3.48
C LEU A 71 -3.88 -8.49 2.79
N GLU A 72 -4.34 -8.95 1.63
CA GLU A 72 -3.60 -9.88 0.78
C GLU A 72 -2.30 -9.23 0.26
N ASP A 73 -2.37 -8.00 -0.25
CA ASP A 73 -1.21 -7.24 -0.71
C ASP A 73 -0.21 -6.97 0.42
N ILE A 74 -0.69 -6.63 1.62
CA ILE A 74 0.16 -6.43 2.80
C ILE A 74 0.89 -7.75 3.16
N ALA A 75 0.18 -8.87 3.14
CA ALA A 75 0.76 -10.17 3.44
C ALA A 75 1.82 -10.57 2.39
N GLU A 76 1.53 -10.36 1.12
CA GLU A 76 2.45 -10.65 0.02
C GLU A 76 3.70 -9.75 0.09
N HIS A 77 3.52 -8.46 0.32
CA HIS A 77 4.63 -7.54 0.51
C HIS A 77 5.53 -7.96 1.68
N ALA A 78 4.94 -8.36 2.80
CA ALA A 78 5.69 -8.84 3.96
C ALA A 78 6.47 -10.12 3.64
N ARG A 79 5.87 -11.06 2.89
CA ARG A 79 6.56 -12.29 2.46
C ARG A 79 7.76 -12.00 1.57
N LEU A 80 7.64 -11.08 0.61
CA LEU A 80 8.74 -10.67 -0.25
C LEU A 80 9.90 -10.08 0.56
N LEU A 81 9.62 -9.23 1.54
CA LEU A 81 10.65 -8.70 2.44
C LEU A 81 11.28 -9.79 3.30
N LEU A 82 10.50 -10.75 3.82
CA LEU A 82 11.04 -11.88 4.58
C LEU A 82 11.95 -12.78 3.72
N CYS A 83 11.64 -12.99 2.43
CA CYS A 83 12.50 -13.70 1.49
C CYS A 83 13.82 -12.95 1.26
N ASP A 84 13.79 -11.62 1.14
CA ASP A 84 15.01 -10.80 1.04
C ASP A 84 15.87 -10.90 2.31
N MET A 85 15.23 -10.84 3.48
CA MET A 85 15.90 -11.05 4.77
C MET A 85 16.54 -12.44 4.88
N CYS A 86 15.94 -13.50 4.34
CA CYS A 86 16.55 -14.82 4.24
C CYS A 86 17.82 -14.78 3.40
N THR A 87 17.80 -14.05 2.28
CA THR A 87 18.98 -13.87 1.41
C THR A 87 20.09 -13.15 2.14
N GLN A 88 19.79 -12.06 2.82
CA GLN A 88 20.76 -11.29 3.63
C GLN A 88 21.36 -12.15 4.76
N MET A 89 20.52 -12.88 5.49
CA MET A 89 20.98 -13.77 6.57
C MET A 89 21.84 -14.94 6.04
N THR A 90 21.55 -15.43 4.83
CA THR A 90 22.38 -16.44 4.16
C THR A 90 23.76 -15.89 3.85
N GLN A 91 23.85 -14.65 3.36
CA GLN A 91 25.14 -13.97 3.13
C GLN A 91 25.92 -13.77 4.44
N ALA A 92 25.24 -13.34 5.50
CA ALA A 92 25.86 -13.21 6.82
C ALA A 92 26.41 -14.56 7.34
N LEU A 93 25.67 -15.66 7.15
CA LEU A 93 26.10 -17.00 7.53
C LEU A 93 27.29 -17.47 6.70
N GLN A 94 27.34 -17.18 5.40
CA GLN A 94 28.50 -17.48 4.55
C GLN A 94 29.75 -16.77 5.07
N LEU A 95 29.68 -15.48 5.39
CA LEU A 95 30.77 -14.71 5.99
C LEU A 95 31.22 -15.28 7.33
N CYS A 96 30.29 -15.82 8.15
CA CYS A 96 30.65 -16.49 9.40
C CYS A 96 31.49 -17.75 9.19
N ASN A 97 31.24 -18.52 8.12
CA ASN A 97 31.85 -19.80 7.83
C ASN A 97 33.18 -19.67 7.08
N GLU A 98 33.59 -18.47 6.65
CA GLU A 98 34.90 -18.23 6.08
C GLU A 98 36.01 -18.43 7.12
N PRO A 99 37.24 -18.78 6.72
CA PRO A 99 38.34 -19.13 7.66
C PRO A 99 38.66 -18.05 8.70
N ASP A 100 38.47 -16.77 8.35
CA ASP A 100 38.68 -15.58 9.18
C ASP A 100 37.41 -14.93 9.66
N GLY A 101 36.24 -15.60 9.42
CA GLY A 101 34.94 -15.16 9.81
C GLY A 101 34.61 -15.39 11.30
N PRO A 102 33.53 -14.77 11.82
CA PRO A 102 33.09 -14.92 13.21
C PRO A 102 32.29 -16.22 13.42
N GLN A 103 32.93 -17.38 13.29
CA GLN A 103 32.32 -18.72 13.34
C GLN A 103 31.47 -18.96 14.61
N ALA A 104 31.80 -18.29 15.73
CA ALA A 104 30.99 -18.39 16.95
C ALA A 104 29.55 -17.88 16.78
N TYR A 105 29.25 -17.09 15.74
CA TYR A 105 27.90 -16.59 15.43
C TYR A 105 27.12 -17.57 14.54
N ALA A 106 27.78 -18.46 13.80
CA ALA A 106 27.17 -19.32 12.79
C ALA A 106 25.94 -20.06 13.31
N LYS A 107 26.06 -20.76 14.44
CA LYS A 107 24.95 -21.52 15.03
C LYS A 107 23.72 -20.66 15.32
N THR A 108 23.91 -19.41 15.78
CA THR A 108 22.78 -18.51 16.06
C THR A 108 22.16 -18.01 14.78
N LEU A 109 22.98 -17.68 13.76
CA LEU A 109 22.47 -17.24 12.46
C LEU A 109 21.74 -18.38 11.73
N GLU A 110 22.23 -19.61 11.81
CA GLU A 110 21.54 -20.81 11.27
C GLU A 110 20.15 -20.97 11.87
N ALA A 111 20.03 -20.84 13.19
CA ALA A 111 18.75 -20.94 13.88
C ALA A 111 17.81 -19.80 13.49
N ASP A 112 18.32 -18.56 13.43
CA ASP A 112 17.55 -17.39 13.01
C ASP A 112 17.09 -17.53 11.53
N LEU A 113 17.98 -17.99 10.64
CA LEU A 113 17.66 -18.24 9.22
C LEU A 113 16.63 -19.36 9.05
N THR A 114 16.77 -20.46 9.79
CA THR A 114 15.79 -21.57 9.75
C THR A 114 14.38 -21.12 10.14
N GLN A 115 14.28 -20.19 11.10
CA GLN A 115 12.98 -19.59 11.45
C GLN A 115 12.47 -18.73 10.30
N LEU A 116 13.29 -17.82 9.73
CA LEU A 116 12.90 -16.94 8.64
C LEU A 116 12.42 -17.71 7.39
N GLN A 117 13.08 -18.83 7.05
CA GLN A 117 12.72 -19.67 5.90
C GLN A 117 11.29 -20.23 5.97
N GLN A 118 10.72 -20.37 7.16
CA GLN A 118 9.32 -20.82 7.30
C GLN A 118 8.34 -19.81 6.65
N ALA A 119 8.78 -18.57 6.44
CA ALA A 119 7.96 -17.54 5.78
C ALA A 119 7.57 -17.89 4.33
N GLU A 120 8.34 -18.73 3.64
CA GLU A 120 8.07 -19.12 2.24
C GLU A 120 6.71 -19.83 2.09
N ASN A 121 6.27 -20.55 3.12
CA ASN A 121 5.05 -21.34 3.09
C ASN A 121 3.82 -20.62 3.68
N LEU A 122 3.96 -19.37 4.14
CA LEU A 122 2.86 -18.64 4.75
C LEU A 122 1.86 -18.16 3.68
N GLN A 123 0.59 -18.24 4.02
CA GLN A 123 -0.50 -17.79 3.18
C GLN A 123 -1.41 -16.80 3.92
N GLY A 124 -1.65 -15.67 3.29
CA GLY A 124 -2.56 -14.66 3.80
C GLY A 124 -2.10 -13.97 5.10
N TYR A 125 -2.83 -12.93 5.45
CA TYR A 125 -2.46 -11.98 6.52
C TYR A 125 -2.27 -12.63 7.89
N LEU A 126 -3.18 -13.51 8.33
CA LEU A 126 -3.16 -14.08 9.68
C LEU A 126 -1.97 -15.01 9.93
N GLN A 127 -1.57 -15.78 8.91
CA GLN A 127 -0.39 -16.65 9.06
C GLN A 127 0.88 -15.84 9.17
N VAL A 128 1.01 -14.77 8.34
CA VAL A 128 2.14 -13.85 8.42
C VAL A 128 2.17 -13.13 9.76
N GLN A 129 1.02 -12.65 10.25
CA GLN A 129 0.91 -12.01 11.57
C GLN A 129 1.35 -12.95 12.69
N THR A 130 0.84 -14.18 12.69
CA THR A 130 1.18 -15.18 13.71
C THR A 130 2.67 -15.52 13.67
N PHE A 131 3.21 -15.72 12.49
CA PHE A 131 4.64 -15.97 12.29
C PHE A 131 5.51 -14.83 12.81
N LEU A 132 5.25 -13.60 12.39
CA LEU A 132 6.00 -12.43 12.82
C LEU A 132 5.94 -12.23 14.35
N ASN A 133 4.77 -12.43 14.96
CA ASN A 133 4.61 -12.32 16.41
C ASN A 133 5.32 -13.44 17.21
N GLY A 134 5.54 -14.58 16.57
CA GLY A 134 6.28 -15.72 17.15
C GLY A 134 7.77 -15.72 16.87
N LEU A 135 8.28 -14.83 16.01
CA LEU A 135 9.67 -14.82 15.60
C LEU A 135 10.59 -14.29 16.71
N VAL A 136 11.55 -15.10 17.13
CA VAL A 136 12.49 -14.76 18.20
C VAL A 136 13.93 -14.95 17.76
N PHE A 137 14.67 -13.86 17.70
CA PHE A 137 16.10 -13.90 17.38
C PHE A 137 16.94 -14.29 18.59
N GLY A 138 17.82 -15.27 18.41
CA GLY A 138 18.75 -15.73 19.43
C GLY A 138 19.76 -14.66 19.90
N LYS A 139 20.39 -14.88 21.05
CA LYS A 139 21.52 -14.02 21.46
C LYS A 139 22.81 -14.50 20.82
N LEU A 140 23.57 -13.57 20.20
CA LEU A 140 24.91 -13.90 19.69
C LEU A 140 25.85 -14.24 20.84
N SER A 141 26.65 -15.28 20.64
CA SER A 141 27.68 -15.67 21.60
C SER A 141 28.71 -14.57 21.74
N PRO A 142 29.12 -14.17 22.95
CA PRO A 142 30.14 -13.13 23.12
C PRO A 142 31.48 -13.63 22.66
N ILE A 143 32.14 -12.94 21.72
CA ILE A 143 33.52 -13.22 21.29
C ILE A 143 34.46 -12.31 22.05
N ARG A 144 35.13 -12.83 23.08
CA ARG A 144 36.04 -12.05 23.95
C ARG A 144 37.36 -11.66 23.27
N LYS A 145 37.94 -12.56 22.46
CA LYS A 145 39.15 -12.30 21.65
C LYS A 145 38.91 -12.81 20.25
N PHE A 146 38.71 -11.90 19.30
CA PHE A 146 38.53 -12.21 17.90
C PHE A 146 39.83 -11.98 17.15
N SER A 147 40.34 -13.02 16.53
CA SER A 147 41.59 -12.98 15.74
C SER A 147 41.39 -13.00 14.24
N GLY A 148 40.11 -13.03 13.80
CA GLY A 148 39.73 -12.99 12.39
C GLY A 148 39.55 -11.57 11.84
N ASP A 149 38.90 -11.46 10.70
CA ASP A 149 38.62 -10.17 10.04
C ASP A 149 37.51 -9.40 10.79
N VAL A 150 37.89 -8.27 11.39
CA VAL A 150 37.01 -7.41 12.15
C VAL A 150 35.90 -6.86 11.25
N LYS A 151 36.16 -6.51 9.98
CA LYS A 151 35.16 -6.01 9.04
C LYS A 151 34.09 -7.04 8.77
N LYS A 152 34.44 -8.30 8.53
CA LYS A 152 33.48 -9.39 8.35
C LYS A 152 32.58 -9.54 9.57
N LYS A 153 33.15 -9.48 10.77
CA LYS A 153 32.36 -9.54 12.01
C LYS A 153 31.39 -8.38 12.12
N GLU A 154 31.85 -7.16 11.82
CA GLU A 154 30.95 -5.96 11.84
C GLU A 154 29.85 -6.07 10.80
N THR A 155 30.16 -6.47 9.56
CA THR A 155 29.16 -6.69 8.50
C THR A 155 28.10 -7.73 8.91
N VAL A 156 28.52 -8.86 9.48
CA VAL A 156 27.58 -9.88 9.98
C VAL A 156 26.65 -9.33 11.06
N MET A 157 27.20 -8.56 12.00
CA MET A 157 26.40 -7.94 13.06
C MET A 157 25.43 -6.88 12.52
N GLU A 158 25.86 -6.09 11.53
CA GLU A 158 25.06 -5.07 10.86
C GLU A 158 23.91 -5.69 10.10
N ILE A 159 24.17 -6.65 9.19
CA ILE A 159 23.13 -7.37 8.45
C ILE A 159 22.06 -7.93 9.41
N ARG A 160 22.50 -8.65 10.44
CA ARG A 160 21.57 -9.23 11.40
C ARG A 160 20.79 -8.17 12.17
N SER A 161 21.42 -7.05 12.54
CA SER A 161 20.75 -5.94 13.23
C SER A 161 19.69 -5.31 12.35
N ASP A 162 19.98 -5.14 11.06
CA ASP A 162 19.06 -4.52 10.11
C ASP A 162 17.88 -5.45 9.82
N VAL A 163 18.11 -6.74 9.62
CA VAL A 163 17.02 -7.74 9.52
C VAL A 163 16.11 -7.69 10.74
N LYS A 164 16.66 -7.62 11.96
CA LYS A 164 15.83 -7.50 13.18
C LYS A 164 14.99 -6.23 13.20
N LYS A 165 15.58 -5.08 12.85
CA LYS A 165 14.87 -3.81 12.80
C LYS A 165 13.75 -3.83 11.76
N GLU A 166 14.00 -4.48 10.62
CA GLU A 166 13.02 -4.59 9.55
C GLU A 166 11.85 -5.49 9.95
N VAL A 167 12.09 -6.62 10.61
CA VAL A 167 11.05 -7.47 11.23
C VAL A 167 10.22 -6.66 12.23
N GLU A 168 10.88 -5.93 13.15
CA GLU A 168 10.17 -5.08 14.11
C GLU A 168 9.34 -3.98 13.43
N THR A 169 9.84 -3.44 12.33
CA THR A 169 9.13 -2.44 11.53
C THR A 169 7.88 -3.02 10.89
N LEU A 170 7.99 -4.22 10.28
CA LEU A 170 6.84 -4.94 9.74
C LEU A 170 5.80 -5.22 10.81
N GLN A 171 6.21 -5.78 11.95
CA GLN A 171 5.33 -6.06 13.09
C GLN A 171 4.56 -4.82 13.52
N LYS A 172 5.28 -3.71 13.80
CA LYS A 172 4.70 -2.47 14.31
C LYS A 172 3.79 -1.77 13.31
N LYS A 173 4.18 -1.78 12.04
CA LYS A 173 3.49 -1.00 11.01
C LYS A 173 2.24 -1.69 10.47
N TYR A 174 2.29 -3.01 10.28
CA TYR A 174 1.24 -3.73 9.55
C TYR A 174 0.56 -4.84 10.36
N PHE A 175 1.19 -5.39 11.40
CA PHE A 175 0.72 -6.59 12.08
C PHE A 175 0.52 -6.41 13.60
N ALA A 176 0.57 -5.17 14.09
CA ALA A 176 0.44 -4.90 15.51
C ALA A 176 -0.99 -5.06 16.06
N MET A 177 -2.00 -4.95 15.21
CA MET A 177 -3.40 -4.91 15.61
C MET A 177 -4.11 -6.23 15.32
N ASP A 178 -5.03 -6.64 16.20
CA ASP A 178 -5.99 -7.70 15.88
C ASP A 178 -7.05 -7.22 14.87
N LEU A 179 -7.75 -8.17 14.25
CA LEU A 179 -8.74 -7.88 13.21
C LEU A 179 -9.92 -7.03 13.69
N GLU A 180 -10.34 -7.20 14.95
CA GLU A 180 -11.46 -6.42 15.51
C GLU A 180 -11.05 -4.94 15.66
N THR A 181 -9.84 -4.69 16.15
CA THR A 181 -9.28 -3.35 16.26
C THR A 181 -9.10 -2.73 14.87
N LEU A 182 -8.59 -3.48 13.89
CA LEU A 182 -8.48 -3.02 12.50
C LEU A 182 -9.84 -2.65 11.93
N LEU A 183 -10.87 -3.50 12.10
CA LEU A 183 -12.23 -3.22 11.65
C LEU A 183 -12.78 -1.95 12.29
N LEU A 184 -12.57 -1.77 13.58
CA LEU A 184 -13.04 -0.57 14.28
C LEU A 184 -12.38 0.71 13.73
N GLN A 185 -11.08 0.66 13.47
CA GLN A 185 -10.36 1.80 12.88
C GLN A 185 -10.84 2.07 11.45
N GLN A 186 -11.04 1.03 10.66
CA GLN A 186 -11.55 1.13 9.30
C GLN A 186 -12.96 1.75 9.27
N LYS A 187 -13.86 1.31 10.13
CA LYS A 187 -15.20 1.91 10.28
C LYS A 187 -15.17 3.39 10.66
N ARG A 188 -14.17 3.80 11.45
CA ARG A 188 -13.97 5.23 11.78
C ARG A 188 -13.41 6.04 10.60
N LEU A 189 -12.59 5.42 9.76
CA LEU A 189 -11.97 6.08 8.60
C LEU A 189 -12.93 6.16 7.40
N CYS A 190 -13.79 5.17 7.22
CA CYS A 190 -14.65 5.02 6.04
C CYS A 190 -15.46 6.29 5.71
N PRO A 191 -16.16 6.96 6.66
CA PRO A 191 -16.92 8.18 6.36
C PRO A 191 -16.04 9.31 5.79
N PHE A 192 -14.80 9.44 6.24
CA PHE A 192 -13.85 10.44 5.73
C PHE A 192 -13.42 10.14 4.30
N LEU A 193 -13.22 8.85 3.98
CA LEU A 193 -12.88 8.41 2.61
C LEU A 193 -14.05 8.60 1.66
N GLU A 194 -15.26 8.27 2.10
CA GLU A 194 -16.49 8.49 1.32
C GLU A 194 -16.70 9.97 1.01
N ASP A 195 -16.48 10.83 2.01
CA ASP A 195 -16.60 12.27 1.82
C ASP A 195 -15.51 12.82 0.89
N LEU A 196 -14.29 12.31 1.01
CA LEU A 196 -13.17 12.68 0.11
C LEU A 196 -13.47 12.29 -1.34
N VAL A 197 -14.02 11.10 -1.57
CA VAL A 197 -14.44 10.63 -2.90
C VAL A 197 -15.61 11.48 -3.42
N ARG A 198 -16.59 11.81 -2.59
CA ARG A 198 -17.70 12.72 -2.94
C ARG A 198 -17.17 14.07 -3.41
N LEU A 199 -16.24 14.68 -2.66
CA LEU A 199 -15.62 15.95 -3.03
C LEU A 199 -14.83 15.85 -4.34
N ALA A 200 -14.16 14.73 -4.60
CA ALA A 200 -13.44 14.50 -5.85
C ALA A 200 -14.40 14.37 -7.05
N LEU A 201 -15.54 13.73 -6.87
CA LEU A 201 -16.60 13.66 -7.88
C LEU A 201 -17.22 15.03 -8.16
N GLU A 202 -17.52 15.81 -7.11
CA GLU A 202 -18.00 17.21 -7.25
C GLU A 202 -16.97 18.09 -7.97
N TYR A 203 -15.67 17.91 -7.64
CA TYR A 203 -14.59 18.63 -8.30
C TYR A 203 -14.51 18.28 -9.78
N THR A 204 -14.67 16.99 -10.12
CA THR A 204 -14.71 16.53 -11.52
C THR A 204 -15.82 17.21 -12.30
N GLN A 205 -17.04 17.27 -11.74
CA GLN A 205 -18.18 17.95 -12.38
C GLN A 205 -17.95 19.45 -12.54
N ALA A 206 -17.33 20.09 -11.53
CA ALA A 206 -17.00 21.49 -11.60
C ALA A 206 -15.95 21.78 -12.69
N MET A 207 -14.94 20.92 -12.82
CA MET A 207 -13.92 21.00 -13.89
C MET A 207 -14.53 20.81 -15.28
N GLU A 208 -15.37 19.79 -15.47
CA GLU A 208 -16.11 19.59 -16.74
C GLU A 208 -16.96 20.80 -17.12
N THR A 209 -17.69 21.35 -16.14
CA THR A 209 -18.54 22.54 -16.34
C THR A 209 -17.70 23.77 -16.73
N ALA A 210 -16.58 23.98 -16.04
CA ALA A 210 -15.66 25.08 -16.32
C ALA A 210 -15.03 24.96 -17.71
N LYS A 211 -14.60 23.75 -18.12
CA LYS A 211 -14.07 23.48 -19.46
C LYS A 211 -15.10 23.75 -20.54
N ARG A 212 -16.34 23.25 -20.38
CA ARG A 212 -17.46 23.49 -21.32
C ARG A 212 -17.77 24.99 -21.46
N LYS A 213 -17.82 25.72 -20.35
CA LYS A 213 -18.05 27.17 -20.36
C LYS A 213 -16.96 27.93 -21.13
N LYS A 214 -15.72 27.49 -20.97
CA LYS A 214 -14.57 28.09 -21.67
C LYS A 214 -14.36 27.53 -23.08
N ARG A 215 -15.11 26.50 -23.49
CA ARG A 215 -14.97 25.77 -24.76
C ARG A 215 -13.56 25.25 -24.99
N ILE A 216 -12.93 24.68 -23.96
CA ILE A 216 -11.61 24.09 -23.99
C ILE A 216 -11.68 22.60 -23.65
N VAL A 217 -10.74 21.85 -24.22
CA VAL A 217 -10.48 20.43 -23.90
C VAL A 217 -8.99 20.26 -23.63
N ASP A 218 -8.64 19.32 -22.77
CA ASP A 218 -7.25 18.87 -22.59
C ASP A 218 -7.05 17.46 -23.20
N PHE A 219 -5.82 16.97 -23.13
CA PHE A 219 -5.49 15.65 -23.72
C PHE A 219 -6.28 14.50 -23.08
N ALA A 220 -6.49 14.53 -21.78
CA ALA A 220 -7.27 13.51 -21.10
C ALA A 220 -8.75 13.51 -21.57
N ASP A 221 -9.32 14.70 -21.83
CA ASP A 221 -10.68 14.79 -22.41
C ASP A 221 -10.75 14.11 -23.77
N ILE A 222 -9.75 14.32 -24.63
CA ILE A 222 -9.69 13.72 -25.98
C ILE A 222 -9.62 12.19 -25.87
N GLU A 223 -8.77 11.68 -24.99
CA GLU A 223 -8.64 10.23 -24.74
C GLU A 223 -9.96 9.63 -24.25
N HIS A 224 -10.62 10.27 -23.30
CA HIS A 224 -11.91 9.80 -22.77
C HIS A 224 -13.05 9.96 -23.79
N PHE A 225 -13.01 10.95 -24.68
CA PHE A 225 -13.97 11.04 -25.79
C PHE A 225 -13.78 9.90 -26.80
N ALA A 226 -12.52 9.59 -27.15
CA ALA A 226 -12.22 8.46 -28.00
C ALA A 226 -12.69 7.13 -27.38
N LEU A 227 -12.41 6.91 -26.08
CA LEU A 227 -12.90 5.73 -25.37
C LEU A 227 -14.43 5.61 -25.40
N ARG A 228 -15.16 6.69 -25.16
CA ARG A 228 -16.64 6.68 -25.22
C ARG A 228 -17.21 6.36 -26.60
N ILE A 229 -16.46 6.68 -27.67
CA ILE A 229 -16.86 6.33 -29.05
C ILE A 229 -16.53 4.87 -29.35
N LEU A 230 -15.36 4.40 -28.92
CA LEU A 230 -14.80 3.11 -29.33
C LEU A 230 -15.22 1.94 -28.42
N VAL A 231 -15.54 2.19 -27.15
CA VAL A 231 -15.82 1.15 -26.14
C VAL A 231 -17.20 1.37 -25.53
N ASP A 232 -17.93 0.28 -25.34
CA ASP A 232 -19.19 0.33 -24.59
C ASP A 232 -18.90 0.36 -23.09
N GLU A 233 -19.44 1.35 -22.38
CA GLU A 233 -19.17 1.57 -20.96
C GLU A 233 -19.69 0.44 -20.07
N LYS A 234 -20.81 -0.20 -20.43
CA LYS A 234 -21.44 -1.26 -19.64
C LYS A 234 -20.77 -2.60 -19.84
N THR A 235 -20.57 -2.97 -21.10
CA THR A 235 -20.01 -4.29 -21.45
C THR A 235 -18.49 -4.32 -21.45
N LYS A 236 -17.82 -3.15 -21.47
CA LYS A 236 -16.37 -2.98 -21.63
C LYS A 236 -15.83 -3.60 -22.92
N GLN A 237 -16.71 -3.84 -23.90
CA GLN A 237 -16.35 -4.43 -25.19
C GLN A 237 -16.18 -3.34 -26.26
N PRO A 238 -15.32 -3.57 -27.27
CA PRO A 238 -15.21 -2.69 -28.41
C PRO A 238 -16.54 -2.54 -29.14
N ARG A 239 -16.89 -1.32 -29.53
CA ARG A 239 -18.03 -1.05 -30.42
C ARG A 239 -17.65 -1.35 -31.88
N HIS A 240 -18.66 -1.47 -32.74
CA HIS A 240 -18.47 -1.68 -34.17
C HIS A 240 -17.46 -0.67 -34.78
N THR A 241 -17.56 0.59 -34.41
CA THR A 241 -16.62 1.64 -34.83
C THR A 241 -15.16 1.31 -34.53
N ALA A 242 -14.87 0.72 -33.35
CA ALA A 242 -13.51 0.30 -33.00
C ALA A 242 -13.03 -0.84 -33.90
N GLU A 243 -13.91 -1.78 -34.25
CA GLU A 243 -13.60 -2.89 -35.17
C GLU A 243 -13.32 -2.38 -36.59
N GLU A 244 -14.08 -1.38 -37.07
CA GLU A 244 -13.85 -0.75 -38.38
C GLU A 244 -12.49 -0.04 -38.41
N PHE A 245 -12.14 0.76 -37.38
CA PHE A 245 -10.84 1.39 -37.25
C PHE A 245 -9.71 0.36 -37.26
N ARG A 246 -9.85 -0.72 -36.47
CA ARG A 246 -8.85 -1.78 -36.41
C ARG A 246 -8.59 -2.42 -37.77
N ARG A 247 -9.65 -2.68 -38.57
CA ARG A 247 -9.53 -3.25 -39.90
C ARG A 247 -8.88 -2.30 -40.91
N HIS A 248 -9.03 -1.00 -40.71
CA HIS A 248 -8.48 0.01 -41.59
C HIS A 248 -6.98 0.23 -41.39
N PHE A 249 -6.47 0.01 -40.16
CA PHE A 249 -5.08 0.26 -39.81
C PHE A 249 -4.26 -1.03 -39.57
N ALA A 250 -4.84 -2.21 -39.71
CA ALA A 250 -4.16 -3.50 -39.68
C ALA A 250 -3.76 -3.94 -41.06
#